data_20fda2ae53bb0d1e8a94fa6792e422d5
#
_entry.id   20fda2ae53bb0d1e8a94fa6792e422d5
#
_cell.length_a   1.000
_cell.length_b   1.000
_cell.length_c   1.000
_cell.angle_alpha   90.00
_cell.angle_beta   90.00
_cell.angle_gamma   90.00
#
_symmetry.space_group_name_H-M   'P 1'
#
loop_
_entity.id
_entity.type
_entity.pdbx_description
1 polymer ?
#
loop_
_entity_poly.entity_id
_entity_poly.type
_entity_poly.pdbx_seq_one_letter_code
_entity_poly.pdbx_strand_id
1 'polypeptide(L)'
;MFVGIALLNGKSLGLSPEGKVLLKTVHVYIGYVFALNLAWRILWGFLGNHYARWTTTFAFGRRYILRVRDYLAGVRGGRPPAYAGHNPLGQLMVAALFVLLSVQLVTGLVLAGTDVYMPPFGGYFAEWVTGGDAERMAALTPLNKEAVVAGAYAEMREFRSPFIETHEAAFYLLLAAILLHVAAVVVTELRERSGLISAMINGRKVLAERPVDERA
;
A
#
# COMPACT_ATOMS: atom_id res chain seq x y z
N MET A 1 -5.36 -7.83 4.29
CA MET A 1 -4.67 -8.99 3.69
C MET A 1 -5.60 -10.18 3.50
N PHE A 2 -6.20 -10.78 4.56
CA PHE A 2 -7.09 -11.96 4.44
C PHE A 2 -8.27 -11.76 3.49
N VAL A 3 -8.94 -10.61 3.53
CA VAL A 3 -10.08 -10.31 2.64
C VAL A 3 -9.64 -10.27 1.17
N GLY A 4 -8.44 -9.71 0.87
CA GLY A 4 -7.88 -9.73 -0.50
C GLY A 4 -7.61 -11.15 -0.99
N ILE A 5 -7.01 -12.00 -0.16
CA ILE A 5 -6.77 -13.42 -0.49
C ILE A 5 -8.10 -14.15 -0.73
N ALA A 6 -9.12 -13.89 0.10
CA ALA A 6 -10.45 -14.47 -0.07
C ALA A 6 -11.14 -14.01 -1.38
N LEU A 7 -10.92 -12.75 -1.80
CA LEU A 7 -11.43 -12.24 -3.08
C LEU A 7 -10.77 -12.90 -4.29
N LEU A 8 -9.45 -13.08 -4.25
CA LEU A 8 -8.70 -13.81 -5.29
C LEU A 8 -9.17 -15.27 -5.42
N ASN A 9 -9.48 -15.90 -4.30
CA ASN A 9 -9.92 -17.29 -4.25
C ASN A 9 -11.45 -17.47 -4.20
N GLY A 10 -12.22 -16.42 -4.47
CA GLY A 10 -13.68 -16.43 -4.31
C GLY A 10 -14.43 -17.46 -5.15
N LYS A 11 -13.81 -18.00 -6.22
CA LYS A 11 -14.37 -19.13 -6.99
C LYS A 11 -14.16 -20.45 -6.23
N SER A 12 -13.01 -20.66 -5.65
CA SER A 12 -12.67 -21.87 -4.89
C SER A 12 -13.35 -21.95 -3.54
N LEU A 13 -13.78 -20.80 -2.98
CA LEU A 13 -14.51 -20.70 -1.72
C LEU A 13 -16.04 -20.93 -1.88
N GLY A 14 -16.53 -21.14 -3.11
CA GLY A 14 -17.94 -21.39 -3.38
C GLY A 14 -18.89 -20.24 -2.98
N LEU A 15 -18.42 -19.00 -2.93
CA LEU A 15 -19.22 -17.84 -2.52
C LEU A 15 -20.34 -17.55 -3.54
N SER A 16 -21.56 -17.30 -3.02
CA SER A 16 -22.67 -16.79 -3.82
C SER A 16 -22.35 -15.41 -4.43
N PRO A 17 -23.07 -14.96 -5.47
CA PRO A 17 -22.89 -13.62 -6.02
C PRO A 17 -23.02 -12.52 -4.97
N GLU A 18 -24.00 -12.63 -4.06
CA GLU A 18 -24.24 -11.70 -2.94
C GLU A 18 -23.06 -11.73 -1.96
N GLY A 19 -22.56 -12.92 -1.63
CA GLY A 19 -21.38 -13.10 -0.78
C GLY A 19 -20.13 -12.44 -1.36
N LYS A 20 -19.94 -12.49 -2.67
CA LYS A 20 -18.84 -11.81 -3.36
C LYS A 20 -18.97 -10.29 -3.30
N VAL A 21 -20.20 -9.75 -3.49
CA VAL A 21 -20.46 -8.32 -3.37
C VAL A 21 -20.23 -7.86 -1.93
N LEU A 22 -20.73 -8.59 -0.95
CA LEU A 22 -20.50 -8.28 0.47
C LEU A 22 -19.01 -8.25 0.80
N LEU A 23 -18.24 -9.24 0.36
CA LEU A 23 -16.80 -9.32 0.61
C LEU A 23 -16.04 -8.15 -0.04
N LYS A 24 -16.42 -7.76 -1.27
CA LYS A 24 -15.88 -6.57 -1.94
C LYS A 24 -16.21 -5.29 -1.16
N THR A 25 -17.44 -5.15 -0.71
CA THR A 25 -17.89 -4.00 0.07
C THR A 25 -17.10 -3.87 1.37
N VAL A 26 -16.93 -4.96 2.11
CA VAL A 26 -16.09 -4.99 3.31
C VAL A 26 -14.65 -4.63 3.00
N HIS A 27 -14.10 -5.15 1.88
CA HIS A 27 -12.75 -4.82 1.42
C HIS A 27 -12.60 -3.32 1.12
N VAL A 28 -13.60 -2.70 0.48
CA VAL A 28 -13.60 -1.25 0.20
C VAL A 28 -13.63 -0.43 1.49
N TYR A 29 -14.44 -0.78 2.49
CA TYR A 29 -14.44 -0.07 3.78
C TYR A 29 -13.08 -0.17 4.50
N ILE A 30 -12.46 -1.35 4.49
CA ILE A 30 -11.08 -1.51 4.98
C ILE A 30 -10.12 -0.63 4.18
N GLY A 31 -10.32 -0.56 2.85
CA GLY A 31 -9.58 0.31 1.95
C GLY A 31 -9.70 1.79 2.30
N TYR A 32 -10.88 2.28 2.71
CA TYR A 32 -11.04 3.67 3.16
C TYR A 32 -10.30 3.97 4.46
N VAL A 33 -10.32 3.04 5.43
CA VAL A 33 -9.54 3.19 6.66
C VAL A 33 -8.05 3.23 6.34
N PHE A 34 -7.60 2.37 5.43
CA PHE A 34 -6.23 2.37 4.91
C PHE A 34 -5.89 3.69 4.19
N ALA A 35 -6.79 4.21 3.34
CA ALA A 35 -6.63 5.47 2.62
C ALA A 35 -6.41 6.65 3.58
N LEU A 36 -7.23 6.72 4.64
CA LEU A 36 -7.11 7.74 5.68
C LEU A 36 -5.76 7.65 6.42
N ASN A 37 -5.35 6.44 6.77
CA ASN A 37 -4.06 6.20 7.43
C ASN A 37 -2.88 6.59 6.52
N LEU A 38 -2.91 6.21 5.24
CA LEU A 38 -1.88 6.57 4.28
C LEU A 38 -1.83 8.09 4.05
N ALA A 39 -2.98 8.74 3.91
CA ALA A 39 -3.08 10.20 3.79
C ALA A 39 -2.47 10.90 5.02
N TRP A 40 -2.80 10.42 6.23
CA TRP A 40 -2.18 10.92 7.46
C TRP A 40 -0.66 10.74 7.45
N ARG A 41 -0.16 9.57 7.05
CA ARG A 41 1.28 9.32 6.98
C ARG A 41 1.97 10.20 5.94
N ILE A 42 1.31 10.49 4.81
CA ILE A 42 1.81 11.44 3.80
C ILE A 42 1.92 12.84 4.39
N LEU A 43 0.88 13.33 5.04
CA LEU A 43 0.89 14.64 5.73
C LEU A 43 1.97 14.70 6.80
N TRP A 44 2.12 13.63 7.59
CA TRP A 44 3.16 13.56 8.62
C TRP A 44 4.58 13.60 8.05
N GLY A 45 4.77 13.19 6.80
CA GLY A 45 6.03 13.33 6.08
C GLY A 45 6.44 14.79 5.82
N PHE A 46 5.50 15.73 5.86
CA PHE A 46 5.78 17.17 5.76
C PHE A 46 5.89 17.85 7.14
N LEU A 47 5.04 17.47 8.08
CA LEU A 47 4.86 18.14 9.38
C LEU A 47 5.62 17.46 10.51
N GLY A 48 5.99 16.19 10.35
CA GLY A 48 6.57 15.36 11.39
C GLY A 48 8.02 15.75 11.79
N ASN A 49 8.56 14.98 12.72
CA ASN A 49 9.95 15.15 13.17
C ASN A 49 10.94 14.84 12.03
N HIS A 50 12.22 15.19 12.25
CA HIS A 50 13.28 15.05 11.25
C HIS A 50 13.34 13.66 10.61
N TYR A 51 13.22 12.59 11.39
CA TYR A 51 13.31 11.21 10.91
C TYR A 51 12.06 10.72 10.14
N ALA A 52 10.92 11.41 10.33
CA ALA A 52 9.68 11.11 9.62
C ALA A 52 9.53 11.87 8.29
N ARG A 53 10.31 12.93 8.07
CA ARG A 53 10.20 13.82 6.90
C ARG A 53 10.61 13.14 5.61
N TRP A 54 9.92 13.51 4.52
CA TRP A 54 10.21 13.01 3.18
C TRP A 54 11.65 13.26 2.75
N THR A 55 12.23 14.41 3.10
CA THR A 55 13.61 14.77 2.81
C THR A 55 14.64 13.83 3.44
N THR A 56 14.26 13.17 4.52
CA THR A 56 15.11 12.19 5.21
C THR A 56 14.78 10.77 4.74
N THR A 57 13.50 10.48 4.47
CA THR A 57 13.02 9.17 4.06
C THR A 57 13.37 8.86 2.59
N PHE A 58 13.19 9.83 1.70
CA PHE A 58 13.49 9.70 0.27
C PHE A 58 14.81 10.36 -0.07
N ALA A 59 15.90 9.67 0.17
CA ALA A 59 17.23 10.13 -0.22
C ALA A 59 17.62 9.48 -1.56
N PHE A 60 17.90 10.29 -2.55
CA PHE A 60 18.29 9.85 -3.89
C PHE A 60 19.65 10.45 -4.30
N GLY A 61 20.22 9.93 -5.39
CA GLY A 61 21.41 10.45 -6.01
C GLY A 61 22.71 9.80 -5.49
N ARG A 62 23.84 10.34 -5.98
CA ARG A 62 25.17 9.77 -5.74
C ARG A 62 25.52 9.59 -4.26
N ARG A 63 25.13 10.56 -3.42
CA ARG A 63 25.37 10.49 -1.97
C ARG A 63 24.64 9.31 -1.30
N TYR A 64 23.44 9.00 -1.78
CA TYR A 64 22.68 7.86 -1.28
C TYR A 64 23.36 6.53 -1.66
N ILE A 65 23.79 6.40 -2.92
CA ILE A 65 24.51 5.20 -3.40
C ILE A 65 25.78 4.97 -2.60
N LEU A 66 26.53 6.02 -2.29
CA LEU A 66 27.73 5.91 -1.46
C LEU A 66 27.39 5.43 -0.04
N ARG A 67 26.35 5.96 0.60
CA ARG A 67 25.87 5.49 1.91
C ARG A 67 25.42 4.02 1.89
N VAL A 68 24.75 3.59 0.84
CA VAL A 68 24.39 2.16 0.68
C VAL A 68 25.63 1.29 0.61
N ARG A 69 26.63 1.69 -0.20
CA ARG A 69 27.90 0.95 -0.32
C ARG A 69 28.65 0.87 1.00
N ASP A 70 28.76 1.98 1.71
CA ASP A 70 29.50 2.06 2.99
C ASP A 70 28.76 1.26 4.07
N TYR A 71 27.44 1.29 4.11
CA TYR A 71 26.63 0.45 4.98
C TYR A 71 26.84 -1.04 4.70
N LEU A 72 26.78 -1.46 3.42
CA LEU A 72 27.01 -2.85 3.03
C LEU A 72 28.43 -3.32 3.34
N ALA A 73 29.43 -2.46 3.17
CA ALA A 73 30.80 -2.75 3.55
C ALA A 73 30.93 -2.96 5.07
N GLY A 74 30.28 -2.09 5.87
CA GLY A 74 30.24 -2.24 7.33
C GLY A 74 29.54 -3.52 7.79
N VAL A 75 28.41 -3.89 7.15
CA VAL A 75 27.70 -5.16 7.43
C VAL A 75 28.59 -6.37 7.13
N ARG A 76 29.32 -6.35 6.00
CA ARG A 76 30.26 -7.42 5.65
C ARG A 76 31.44 -7.50 6.62
N GLY A 77 31.92 -6.35 7.09
CA GLY A 77 33.02 -6.26 8.08
C GLY A 77 32.57 -6.50 9.53
N GLY A 78 31.32 -6.83 9.79
CA GLY A 78 30.78 -7.08 11.13
C GLY A 78 30.61 -5.82 12.00
N ARG A 79 30.74 -4.63 11.42
CA ARG A 79 30.62 -3.31 12.11
C ARG A 79 29.78 -2.36 11.25
N PRO A 80 28.46 -2.59 11.12
CA PRO A 80 27.58 -1.68 10.40
C PRO A 80 27.49 -0.35 11.11
N PRO A 81 27.49 0.79 10.39
CA PRO A 81 27.26 2.11 10.98
C PRO A 81 25.90 2.18 11.70
N ALA A 82 25.87 2.78 12.89
CA ALA A 82 24.63 2.99 13.64
C ALA A 82 23.80 4.14 13.03
N TYR A 83 22.48 3.96 12.94
CA TYR A 83 21.52 4.96 12.46
C TYR A 83 20.44 5.19 13.52
N ALA A 84 20.15 6.44 13.86
CA ALA A 84 19.01 6.78 14.71
C ALA A 84 17.68 6.59 13.94
N GLY A 85 17.65 7.03 12.69
CA GLY A 85 16.55 6.80 11.77
C GLY A 85 16.66 5.45 11.03
N HIS A 86 16.27 5.47 9.76
CA HIS A 86 16.39 4.29 8.88
C HIS A 86 17.80 4.21 8.29
N ASN A 87 18.40 3.03 8.34
CA ASN A 87 19.60 2.76 7.56
C ASN A 87 19.30 2.85 6.05
N PRO A 88 20.29 2.95 5.16
CA PRO A 88 20.05 3.17 3.73
C PRO A 88 19.18 2.11 3.06
N LEU A 89 19.28 0.83 3.46
CA LEU A 89 18.42 -0.23 2.93
C LEU A 89 16.98 -0.10 3.46
N GLY A 90 16.82 0.29 4.73
CA GLY A 90 15.52 0.60 5.32
C GLY A 90 14.83 1.77 4.63
N GLN A 91 15.57 2.83 4.25
CA GLN A 91 15.03 3.94 3.46
C GLN A 91 14.49 3.47 2.11
N LEU A 92 15.21 2.59 1.39
CA LEU A 92 14.76 2.02 0.14
C LEU A 92 13.49 1.19 0.31
N MET A 93 13.45 0.36 1.36
CA MET A 93 12.26 -0.45 1.67
C MET A 93 11.04 0.43 1.98
N VAL A 94 11.20 1.48 2.79
CA VAL A 94 10.12 2.43 3.07
C VAL A 94 9.63 3.10 1.80
N ALA A 95 10.54 3.54 0.92
CA ALA A 95 10.18 4.14 -0.36
C ALA A 95 9.38 3.15 -1.24
N ALA A 96 9.86 1.92 -1.38
CA ALA A 96 9.19 0.87 -2.15
C ALA A 96 7.78 0.57 -1.60
N LEU A 97 7.64 0.44 -0.28
CA LEU A 97 6.33 0.22 0.36
C LEU A 97 5.39 1.40 0.11
N PHE A 98 5.86 2.66 0.21
CA PHE A 98 5.02 3.83 -0.08
C PHE A 98 4.52 3.85 -1.51
N VAL A 99 5.38 3.53 -2.49
CA VAL A 99 4.98 3.45 -3.90
C VAL A 99 3.91 2.38 -4.08
N LEU A 100 4.15 1.16 -3.58
CA LEU A 100 3.21 0.05 -3.71
C LEU A 100 1.88 0.32 -3.01
N LEU A 101 1.90 0.91 -1.80
CA LEU A 101 0.70 1.28 -1.06
C LEU A 101 -0.09 2.38 -1.79
N SER A 102 0.59 3.34 -2.44
CA SER A 102 -0.06 4.37 -3.24
C SER A 102 -0.71 3.80 -4.50
N VAL A 103 -0.03 2.88 -5.19
CA VAL A 103 -0.60 2.15 -6.33
C VAL A 103 -1.83 1.36 -5.89
N GLN A 104 -1.73 0.65 -4.77
CA GLN A 104 -2.82 -0.13 -4.20
C GLN A 104 -4.03 0.75 -3.86
N LEU A 105 -3.80 1.94 -3.29
CA LEU A 105 -4.86 2.89 -3.00
C LEU A 105 -5.55 3.40 -4.27
N VAL A 106 -4.78 3.92 -5.23
CA VAL A 106 -5.34 4.52 -6.46
C VAL A 106 -6.16 3.48 -7.24
N THR A 107 -5.57 2.32 -7.48
CA THR A 107 -6.27 1.23 -8.20
C THR A 107 -7.48 0.74 -7.42
N GLY A 108 -7.39 0.60 -6.10
CA GLY A 108 -8.49 0.18 -5.24
C GLY A 108 -9.67 1.15 -5.25
N LEU A 109 -9.43 2.46 -5.27
CA LEU A 109 -10.51 3.47 -5.37
C LEU A 109 -11.22 3.41 -6.73
N VAL A 110 -10.49 3.20 -7.82
CA VAL A 110 -11.11 3.00 -9.15
C VAL A 110 -11.96 1.73 -9.14
N LEU A 111 -11.45 0.63 -8.59
CA LEU A 111 -12.17 -0.64 -8.49
C LEU A 111 -13.39 -0.56 -7.57
N ALA A 112 -13.33 0.21 -6.49
CA ALA A 112 -14.51 0.49 -5.65
C ALA A 112 -15.62 1.17 -6.45
N GLY A 113 -15.27 2.11 -7.32
CA GLY A 113 -16.21 2.79 -8.20
C GLY A 113 -16.81 1.88 -9.27
N THR A 114 -15.98 1.09 -9.93
CA THR A 114 -16.41 0.23 -11.07
C THR A 114 -17.08 -1.07 -10.66
N ASP A 115 -16.73 -1.63 -9.48
CA ASP A 115 -17.21 -2.94 -9.05
C ASP A 115 -18.48 -2.88 -8.20
N VAL A 116 -18.56 -1.87 -7.33
CA VAL A 116 -19.63 -1.76 -6.32
C VAL A 116 -20.23 -0.35 -6.25
N TYR A 117 -19.88 0.51 -7.18
CA TYR A 117 -20.38 1.88 -7.34
C TYR A 117 -20.22 2.74 -6.07
N MET A 118 -19.11 2.53 -5.35
CA MET A 118 -18.83 3.26 -4.11
C MET A 118 -17.95 4.50 -4.35
N PRO A 119 -18.04 5.53 -3.47
CA PRO A 119 -17.20 6.72 -3.57
C PRO A 119 -15.68 6.42 -3.66
N PRO A 120 -14.86 7.35 -4.21
CA PRO A 120 -15.24 8.65 -4.76
C PRO A 120 -15.77 8.60 -6.19
N PHE A 121 -15.53 7.52 -6.93
CA PHE A 121 -15.83 7.46 -8.38
C PHE A 121 -17.12 6.72 -8.71
N GLY A 122 -17.81 6.16 -7.72
CA GLY A 122 -19.00 5.33 -7.92
C GLY A 122 -20.12 6.03 -8.70
N GLY A 123 -20.40 7.29 -8.39
CA GLY A 123 -21.40 8.08 -9.10
C GLY A 123 -21.06 8.28 -10.58
N TYR A 124 -19.80 8.61 -10.88
CA TYR A 124 -19.32 8.74 -12.26
C TYR A 124 -19.47 7.44 -13.07
N PHE A 125 -19.06 6.31 -12.51
CA PHE A 125 -19.21 5.03 -13.21
C PHE A 125 -20.66 4.56 -13.31
N ALA A 126 -21.49 4.87 -12.31
CA ALA A 126 -22.93 4.61 -12.36
C ALA A 126 -23.59 5.37 -13.52
N GLU A 127 -23.31 6.67 -13.65
CA GLU A 127 -23.80 7.49 -14.76
C GLU A 127 -23.31 6.95 -16.11
N TRP A 128 -22.03 6.61 -16.23
CA TRP A 128 -21.46 6.05 -17.44
C TRP A 128 -22.19 4.77 -17.88
N VAL A 129 -22.32 3.77 -17.00
CA VAL A 129 -22.88 2.47 -17.37
C VAL A 129 -24.40 2.48 -17.57
N THR A 130 -25.11 3.48 -17.02
CA THR A 130 -26.55 3.65 -17.20
C THR A 130 -26.91 4.58 -18.37
N GLY A 131 -25.91 5.27 -18.96
CA GLY A 131 -26.10 6.29 -19.96
C GLY A 131 -26.77 7.57 -19.42
N GLY A 132 -26.67 7.82 -18.10
CA GLY A 132 -27.30 8.97 -17.42
C GLY A 132 -28.81 8.84 -17.22
N ASP A 133 -29.41 7.67 -17.51
CA ASP A 133 -30.82 7.42 -17.30
C ASP A 133 -31.16 7.31 -15.82
N ALA A 134 -32.08 8.15 -15.34
CA ALA A 134 -32.42 8.27 -13.92
C ALA A 134 -33.09 6.99 -13.36
N GLU A 135 -33.91 6.31 -14.15
CA GLU A 135 -34.59 5.09 -13.73
C GLU A 135 -33.58 3.94 -13.61
N ARG A 136 -32.70 3.79 -14.60
CA ARG A 136 -31.59 2.85 -14.55
C ARG A 136 -30.62 3.10 -13.40
N MET A 137 -30.29 4.38 -13.14
CA MET A 137 -29.44 4.75 -12.01
C MET A 137 -30.08 4.35 -10.67
N ALA A 138 -31.39 4.58 -10.51
CA ALA A 138 -32.13 4.19 -9.30
C ALA A 138 -32.19 2.66 -9.10
N ALA A 139 -32.23 1.90 -10.19
CA ALA A 139 -32.26 0.44 -10.19
C ALA A 139 -30.85 -0.21 -10.15
N LEU A 140 -29.78 0.58 -10.26
CA LEU A 140 -28.43 0.09 -10.38
C LEU A 140 -27.93 -0.54 -9.08
N THR A 141 -27.56 -1.81 -9.17
CA THR A 141 -26.83 -2.51 -8.11
C THR A 141 -25.72 -3.35 -8.75
N PRO A 142 -24.71 -3.77 -7.99
CA PRO A 142 -23.62 -4.61 -8.52
C PRO A 142 -24.07 -5.93 -9.15
N LEU A 143 -25.29 -6.40 -8.84
CA LEU A 143 -25.87 -7.65 -9.31
C LEU A 143 -26.92 -7.45 -10.42
N ASN A 144 -27.46 -6.24 -10.56
CA ASN A 144 -28.50 -5.95 -11.56
C ASN A 144 -27.89 -5.56 -12.90
N LYS A 145 -27.77 -6.55 -13.80
CA LYS A 145 -27.25 -6.34 -15.16
C LYS A 145 -28.27 -5.71 -16.12
N GLU A 146 -29.55 -5.66 -15.76
CA GLU A 146 -30.60 -5.06 -16.61
C GLU A 146 -30.58 -3.53 -16.51
N ALA A 147 -30.06 -2.99 -15.42
CA ALA A 147 -29.93 -1.55 -15.20
C ALA A 147 -28.82 -0.91 -16.05
N VAL A 148 -27.94 -1.69 -16.69
CA VAL A 148 -26.80 -1.12 -17.45
C VAL A 148 -27.04 -1.15 -18.95
N VAL A 149 -26.48 -0.17 -19.67
CA VAL A 149 -26.37 -0.18 -21.14
C VAL A 149 -25.21 -1.10 -21.52
N ALA A 150 -25.50 -2.16 -22.30
CA ALA A 150 -24.53 -3.23 -22.57
C ALA A 150 -23.22 -2.71 -23.18
N GLY A 151 -23.27 -1.75 -24.12
CA GLY A 151 -22.08 -1.14 -24.73
C GLY A 151 -21.24 -0.36 -23.70
N ALA A 152 -21.86 0.57 -22.96
CA ALA A 152 -21.19 1.36 -21.95
C ALA A 152 -20.59 0.50 -20.80
N TYR A 153 -21.29 -0.57 -20.44
CA TYR A 153 -20.77 -1.54 -19.47
C TYR A 153 -19.55 -2.31 -20.00
N ALA A 154 -19.55 -2.68 -21.29
CA ALA A 154 -18.41 -3.34 -21.91
C ALA A 154 -17.18 -2.42 -21.96
N GLU A 155 -17.36 -1.16 -22.37
CA GLU A 155 -16.30 -0.14 -22.38
C GLU A 155 -15.74 0.11 -20.97
N MET A 156 -16.60 0.27 -19.97
CA MET A 156 -16.18 0.42 -18.57
C MET A 156 -15.38 -0.81 -18.09
N ARG A 157 -15.75 -2.02 -18.48
CA ARG A 157 -14.99 -3.23 -18.13
C ARG A 157 -13.62 -3.26 -18.78
N GLU A 158 -13.50 -2.81 -20.02
CA GLU A 158 -12.22 -2.68 -20.72
C GLU A 158 -11.32 -1.65 -20.03
N PHE A 159 -11.87 -0.47 -19.75
CA PHE A 159 -11.19 0.56 -18.94
C PHE A 159 -10.69 0.03 -17.58
N ARG A 160 -11.50 -0.78 -16.90
CA ARG A 160 -11.22 -1.33 -15.57
C ARG A 160 -10.12 -2.40 -15.59
N SER A 161 -9.92 -3.15 -16.69
CA SER A 161 -9.03 -4.32 -16.75
C SER A 161 -7.61 -4.03 -16.25
N PRO A 162 -6.92 -2.99 -16.74
CA PRO A 162 -5.54 -2.69 -16.28
C PRO A 162 -5.47 -2.33 -14.79
N PHE A 163 -6.53 -1.78 -14.21
CA PHE A 163 -6.58 -1.48 -12.78
C PHE A 163 -6.68 -2.76 -11.94
N ILE A 164 -7.42 -3.79 -12.39
CA ILE A 164 -7.47 -5.09 -11.71
C ILE A 164 -6.08 -5.73 -11.72
N GLU A 165 -5.47 -5.84 -12.91
CA GLU A 165 -4.16 -6.47 -13.08
C GLU A 165 -3.08 -5.77 -12.23
N THR A 166 -3.09 -4.44 -12.25
CA THR A 166 -2.16 -3.63 -11.44
C THR A 166 -2.41 -3.80 -9.94
N HIS A 167 -3.68 -3.83 -9.50
CA HIS A 167 -4.05 -4.02 -8.10
C HIS A 167 -3.60 -5.39 -7.57
N GLU A 168 -3.83 -6.45 -8.35
CA GLU A 168 -3.39 -7.80 -8.01
C GLU A 168 -1.87 -7.92 -8.00
N ALA A 169 -1.18 -7.39 -9.02
CA ALA A 169 0.28 -7.39 -9.07
C ALA A 169 0.88 -6.63 -7.87
N ALA A 170 0.35 -5.43 -7.57
CA ALA A 170 0.78 -4.65 -6.42
C ALA A 170 0.53 -5.38 -5.09
N PHE A 171 -0.57 -6.15 -4.97
CA PHE A 171 -0.84 -6.98 -3.80
C PHE A 171 0.25 -8.04 -3.58
N TYR A 172 0.62 -8.79 -4.61
CA TYR A 172 1.69 -9.81 -4.49
C TYR A 172 3.05 -9.19 -4.21
N LEU A 173 3.36 -8.05 -4.84
CA LEU A 173 4.59 -7.31 -4.56
C LEU A 173 4.64 -6.77 -3.13
N LEU A 174 3.51 -6.26 -2.62
CA LEU A 174 3.40 -5.84 -1.21
C LEU A 174 3.59 -7.01 -0.25
N LEU A 175 2.98 -8.16 -0.54
CA LEU A 175 3.16 -9.35 0.29
C LEU A 175 4.63 -9.76 0.35
N ALA A 176 5.31 -9.83 -0.79
CA ALA A 176 6.74 -10.14 -0.87
C ALA A 176 7.60 -9.09 -0.13
N ALA A 177 7.30 -7.79 -0.33
CA ALA A 177 8.01 -6.69 0.32
C ALA A 177 7.82 -6.70 1.85
N ILE A 178 6.62 -7.00 2.35
CA ILE A 178 6.36 -7.13 3.79
C ILE A 178 7.14 -8.32 4.38
N LEU A 179 7.13 -9.46 3.73
CA LEU A 179 7.89 -10.64 4.19
C LEU A 179 9.39 -10.35 4.22
N LEU A 180 9.92 -9.72 3.17
CA LEU A 180 11.31 -9.29 3.10
C LEU A 180 11.65 -8.26 4.18
N HIS A 181 10.77 -7.29 4.41
CA HIS A 181 10.94 -6.28 5.46
C HIS A 181 11.00 -6.92 6.86
N VAL A 182 10.07 -7.80 7.17
CA VAL A 182 10.04 -8.51 8.47
C VAL A 182 11.31 -9.35 8.63
N ALA A 183 11.71 -10.10 7.61
CA ALA A 183 12.94 -10.88 7.63
C ALA A 183 14.19 -10.00 7.86
N ALA A 184 14.27 -8.86 7.14
CA ALA A 184 15.36 -7.90 7.30
C ALA A 184 15.42 -7.31 8.72
N VAL A 185 14.26 -6.93 9.29
CA VAL A 185 14.18 -6.41 10.67
C VAL A 185 14.65 -7.46 11.67
N VAL A 186 14.18 -8.70 11.56
CA VAL A 186 14.59 -9.79 12.46
C VAL A 186 16.10 -10.07 12.35
N VAL A 187 16.63 -10.16 11.13
CA VAL A 187 18.08 -10.39 10.92
C VAL A 187 18.91 -9.24 11.48
N THR A 188 18.48 -8.00 11.27
CA THR A 188 19.18 -6.82 11.79
C THR A 188 19.14 -6.81 13.33
N GLU A 189 17.98 -7.08 13.94
CA GLU A 189 17.84 -7.15 15.40
C GLU A 189 18.76 -8.22 16.01
N LEU A 190 18.82 -9.41 15.41
CA LEU A 190 19.66 -10.50 15.90
C LEU A 190 21.17 -10.17 15.77
N ARG A 191 21.56 -9.40 14.75
CA ARG A 191 22.96 -9.03 14.52
C ARG A 191 23.40 -7.79 15.31
N GLU A 192 22.58 -6.74 15.29
CA GLU A 192 22.93 -5.43 15.85
C GLU A 192 22.47 -5.28 17.30
N ARG A 193 21.51 -6.08 17.76
CA ARG A 193 20.90 -5.99 19.12
C ARG A 193 20.48 -4.58 19.50
N SER A 194 20.02 -3.80 18.53
CA SER A 194 19.74 -2.35 18.66
C SER A 194 18.34 -2.03 19.18
N GLY A 195 17.56 -3.05 19.56
CA GLY A 195 16.19 -2.87 20.03
C GLY A 195 15.23 -2.36 18.96
N LEU A 196 15.45 -2.72 17.67
CA LEU A 196 14.60 -2.26 16.55
C LEU A 196 13.13 -2.64 16.75
N ILE A 197 12.85 -3.85 17.20
CA ILE A 197 11.48 -4.32 17.43
C ILE A 197 10.83 -3.52 18.56
N SER A 198 11.53 -3.28 19.65
CA SER A 198 11.03 -2.45 20.75
C SER A 198 10.87 -0.99 20.32
N ALA A 199 11.77 -0.48 19.48
CA ALA A 199 11.67 0.88 18.95
C ALA A 199 10.43 1.11 18.08
N MET A 200 9.93 0.09 17.38
CA MET A 200 8.67 0.16 16.64
C MET A 200 7.44 0.32 17.54
N ILE A 201 7.53 -0.12 18.81
CA ILE A 201 6.42 -0.08 19.77
C ILE A 201 6.53 1.17 20.68
N ASN A 202 7.69 1.44 21.23
CA ASN A 202 7.89 2.48 22.24
C ASN A 202 8.69 3.72 21.76
N GLY A 203 9.16 3.71 20.51
CA GLY A 203 9.93 4.81 19.91
C GLY A 203 11.38 4.93 20.41
N ARG A 204 11.88 4.01 21.24
CA ARG A 204 13.22 4.06 21.83
C ARG A 204 14.13 3.02 21.19
N LYS A 205 15.24 3.49 20.59
CA LYS A 205 16.26 2.66 19.99
C LYS A 205 17.51 2.68 20.87
N VAL A 206 18.08 1.52 21.14
CA VAL A 206 19.36 1.39 21.84
C VAL A 206 20.46 1.36 20.79
N LEU A 207 21.39 2.29 20.85
CA LEU A 207 22.51 2.38 19.93
C LEU A 207 23.81 2.11 20.71
N ALA A 208 24.64 1.23 20.18
CA ALA A 208 25.95 0.90 20.77
C ALA A 208 26.99 2.00 20.51
N GLU A 209 26.81 2.78 19.44
CA GLU A 209 27.70 3.86 19.01
C GLU A 209 26.86 5.10 18.63
N ARG A 210 27.55 6.26 18.55
CA ARG A 210 26.90 7.49 18.10
C ARG A 210 26.40 7.35 16.66
N PRO A 211 25.11 7.63 16.38
CA PRO A 211 24.55 7.43 15.07
C PRO A 211 25.13 8.41 14.04
N VAL A 212 25.37 7.93 12.83
CA VAL A 212 25.93 8.75 11.73
C VAL A 212 24.94 9.77 11.15
N ASP A 213 23.66 9.65 11.48
CA ASP A 213 22.57 10.54 11.08
C ASP A 213 22.09 11.45 12.22
N GLU A 214 22.81 11.50 13.35
CA GLU A 214 22.53 12.44 14.42
C GLU A 214 22.86 13.87 13.96
N ARG A 215 21.91 14.79 14.17
CA ARG A 215 22.20 16.22 13.99
C ARG A 215 22.99 16.74 15.19
N ALA A 216 24.09 17.40 14.88
CA ALA A 216 24.82 18.23 15.85
C ALA A 216 23.96 19.43 16.31
#